data_2e2613d4d7edeb264f371e85a0e94b2f
#
_entry.id   2e2613d4d7edeb264f371e85a0e94b2f
#
_cell.length_a   1.000
_cell.length_b   1.000
_cell.length_c   1.000
_cell.angle_alpha   90.00
_cell.angle_beta   90.00
_cell.angle_gamma   90.00
#
_symmetry.space_group_name_H-M   'P 1'
#
loop_
_entity.id
_entity.type
_entity.pdbx_description
1 polymer ?
#
loop_
_entity_poly.entity_id
_entity_poly.type
_entity_poly.pdbx_seq_one_letter_code
_entity_poly.pdbx_strand_id
1 'polypeptide(L)'
;MMKEHLALIDQGHESLACWGRRRPASSVSEYCFGSPANFILDVGLTLLDGKAGFHSVRQTDALIHRLDEFDPDVVHLHNLHGYYLNIDKLFKWLIRSDCRVVWTLHDCWAFTGHCPYFTYSCCNQWKTGCGAKRCPQLMGYPPTINSASCKWSYEAKRSIFTSLPSNRMTIITPSKWLAGLVAC
;
A
#
# COMPACT_ATOMS: atom_id res chain seq x y z
N MET A 1 13.24 -0.19 5.11
CA MET A 1 12.44 -0.74 6.21
C MET A 1 13.29 -1.42 7.28
N MET A 2 13.85 -2.67 7.14
CA MET A 2 14.59 -3.32 8.26
C MET A 2 15.85 -2.57 8.73
N LYS A 3 16.61 -1.98 7.82
CA LYS A 3 17.79 -1.16 8.22
C LYS A 3 17.37 0.08 9.01
N GLU A 4 16.29 0.71 8.64
CA GLU A 4 15.72 1.87 9.35
C GLU A 4 15.21 1.46 10.73
N HIS A 5 14.47 0.36 10.81
CA HIS A 5 13.98 -0.22 12.06
C HIS A 5 15.12 -0.46 13.06
N LEU A 6 16.18 -1.14 12.63
CA LEU A 6 17.35 -1.40 13.48
C LEU A 6 18.06 -0.10 13.87
N ALA A 7 18.21 0.85 12.95
CA ALA A 7 18.85 2.13 13.24
C ALA A 7 18.06 2.97 14.26
N LEU A 8 16.73 2.91 14.24
CA LEU A 8 15.88 3.57 15.23
C LEU A 8 16.08 2.94 16.61
N ILE A 9 16.13 1.62 16.70
CA ILE A 9 16.37 0.91 17.96
C ILE A 9 17.76 1.27 18.52
N ASP A 10 18.79 1.28 17.66
CA ASP A 10 20.16 1.65 18.05
C ASP A 10 20.25 3.10 18.58
N GLN A 11 19.35 3.97 18.12
CA GLN A 11 19.24 5.36 18.59
C GLN A 11 18.35 5.52 19.83
N GLY A 12 17.85 4.42 20.39
CA GLY A 12 17.03 4.42 21.60
C GLY A 12 15.55 4.71 21.39
N HIS A 13 15.06 4.67 20.14
CA HIS A 13 13.64 4.77 19.83
C HIS A 13 12.95 3.42 19.93
N GLU A 14 11.68 3.43 20.32
CA GLU A 14 10.80 2.27 20.14
C GLU A 14 10.43 2.16 18.67
N SER A 15 10.57 0.98 18.10
CA SER A 15 10.25 0.73 16.70
C SER A 15 9.61 -0.65 16.52
N LEU A 16 8.54 -0.72 15.71
CA LEU A 16 7.84 -1.94 15.36
C LEU A 16 7.85 -2.13 13.85
N ALA A 17 8.50 -3.17 13.35
CA ALA A 17 8.50 -3.51 11.93
C ALA A 17 7.38 -4.51 11.62
N CYS A 18 6.43 -4.11 10.74
CA CYS A 18 5.30 -4.93 10.34
C CYS A 18 5.38 -5.33 8.86
N TRP A 19 5.05 -6.59 8.54
CA TRP A 19 4.95 -7.05 7.15
C TRP A 19 3.93 -8.18 6.97
N GLY A 20 3.42 -8.30 5.75
CA GLY A 20 2.36 -9.27 5.44
C GLY A 20 2.84 -10.58 4.81
N ARG A 21 4.14 -10.74 4.49
CA ARG A 21 4.63 -11.90 3.71
C ARG A 21 6.09 -12.26 3.97
N ARG A 22 6.44 -13.48 3.59
CA ARG A 22 7.78 -14.07 3.35
C ARG A 22 8.46 -14.68 4.55
N ARG A 23 8.60 -14.02 5.66
CA ARG A 23 9.31 -14.59 6.81
C ARG A 23 8.48 -14.40 8.09
N PRO A 24 8.56 -15.31 9.05
CA PRO A 24 8.01 -15.07 10.38
C PRO A 24 8.76 -13.92 11.08
N ALA A 25 8.14 -13.33 12.09
CA ALA A 25 8.80 -12.41 13.01
C ALA A 25 9.88 -13.15 13.79
N SER A 26 11.02 -12.49 14.02
CA SER A 26 12.18 -13.04 14.71
C SER A 26 12.47 -12.38 16.06
N SER A 27 11.75 -11.29 16.38
CA SER A 27 11.88 -10.55 17.64
C SER A 27 10.53 -9.97 18.07
N VAL A 28 10.46 -9.47 19.30
CA VAL A 28 9.25 -8.80 19.84
C VAL A 28 8.95 -7.47 19.17
N SER A 29 9.96 -6.84 18.54
CA SER A 29 9.83 -5.62 17.76
C SER A 29 9.47 -5.87 16.30
N GLU A 30 9.12 -7.10 15.94
CA GLU A 30 8.74 -7.52 14.60
C GLU A 30 7.34 -8.15 14.62
N TYR A 31 6.52 -7.88 13.59
CA TYR A 31 5.19 -8.46 13.47
C TYR A 31 4.86 -8.87 12.04
N CYS A 32 4.64 -10.16 11.83
CA CYS A 32 4.16 -10.71 10.57
C CYS A 32 2.66 -11.03 10.70
N PHE A 33 1.82 -10.22 10.03
CA PHE A 33 0.35 -10.33 10.13
C PHE A 33 -0.29 -11.12 8.98
N GLY A 34 0.45 -11.46 7.94
CA GLY A 34 -0.06 -12.25 6.82
C GLY A 34 0.16 -13.75 6.98
N SER A 35 -0.52 -14.53 6.14
CA SER A 35 -0.35 -15.97 6.05
C SER A 35 -0.29 -16.44 4.59
N PRO A 36 0.31 -17.62 4.29
CA PRO A 36 0.31 -18.19 2.94
C PRO A 36 -1.10 -18.40 2.38
N ALA A 37 -2.02 -18.87 3.20
CA ALA A 37 -3.41 -19.10 2.77
C ALA A 37 -4.11 -17.79 2.40
N ASN A 38 -3.94 -16.73 3.20
CA ASN A 38 -4.47 -15.41 2.87
C ASN A 38 -3.86 -14.87 1.57
N PHE A 39 -2.56 -15.03 1.39
CA PHE A 39 -1.90 -14.59 0.17
C PHE A 39 -2.49 -15.25 -1.09
N ILE A 40 -2.70 -16.58 -1.07
CA ILE A 40 -3.29 -17.32 -2.19
C ILE A 40 -4.72 -16.83 -2.44
N LEU A 41 -5.51 -16.64 -1.40
CA LEU A 41 -6.88 -16.13 -1.50
C LEU A 41 -6.92 -14.73 -2.11
N ASP A 42 -6.09 -13.81 -1.62
CA ASP A 42 -6.03 -12.42 -2.09
C ASP A 42 -5.58 -12.35 -3.57
N VAL A 43 -4.58 -13.16 -3.96
CA VAL A 43 -4.17 -13.30 -5.37
C VAL A 43 -5.34 -13.76 -6.24
N GLY A 44 -6.06 -14.80 -5.82
CA GLY A 44 -7.21 -15.35 -6.55
C GLY A 44 -8.34 -14.33 -6.70
N LEU A 45 -8.71 -13.65 -5.62
CA LEU A 45 -9.73 -12.59 -5.64
C LEU A 45 -9.29 -11.41 -6.52
N THR A 46 -8.04 -10.96 -6.38
CA THR A 46 -7.49 -9.88 -7.22
C THR A 46 -7.49 -10.26 -8.71
N LEU A 47 -7.15 -11.50 -9.05
CA LEU A 47 -7.21 -11.97 -10.44
C LEU A 47 -8.62 -11.84 -11.01
N LEU A 48 -9.65 -12.16 -10.22
CA LEU A 48 -11.04 -12.16 -10.67
C LEU A 48 -11.64 -10.74 -10.71
N ASP A 49 -11.47 -9.96 -9.64
CA ASP A 49 -12.15 -8.68 -9.49
C ASP A 49 -11.26 -7.44 -9.71
N GLY A 50 -9.93 -7.59 -9.76
CA GLY A 50 -8.97 -6.53 -10.00
C GLY A 50 -8.76 -5.55 -8.85
N LYS A 51 -9.23 -5.88 -7.64
CA LYS A 51 -9.20 -5.00 -6.47
C LYS A 51 -8.01 -5.27 -5.55
N ALA A 52 -6.80 -5.25 -6.13
CA ALA A 52 -5.56 -5.39 -5.34
C ALA A 52 -5.48 -4.33 -4.22
N GLY A 53 -5.18 -4.77 -3.00
CA GLY A 53 -5.10 -3.90 -1.82
C GLY A 53 -6.45 -3.64 -1.13
N PHE A 54 -7.54 -4.32 -1.53
CA PHE A 54 -8.86 -4.19 -0.91
C PHE A 54 -9.35 -5.49 -0.25
N HIS A 55 -8.61 -6.56 -0.36
CA HIS A 55 -8.84 -7.84 0.32
C HIS A 55 -8.15 -7.88 1.70
N SER A 56 -7.81 -9.05 2.20
CA SER A 56 -7.00 -9.24 3.43
C SER A 56 -7.55 -8.50 4.67
N VAL A 57 -8.89 -8.48 4.81
CA VAL A 57 -9.60 -7.75 5.89
C VAL A 57 -9.13 -8.20 7.27
N ARG A 58 -9.16 -9.53 7.56
CA ARG A 58 -8.80 -10.08 8.88
C ARG A 58 -7.34 -9.81 9.26
N GLN A 59 -6.43 -9.89 8.27
CA GLN A 59 -5.01 -9.63 8.48
C GLN A 59 -4.77 -8.16 8.80
N THR A 60 -5.52 -7.28 8.14
CA THR A 60 -5.47 -5.85 8.44
C THR A 60 -6.05 -5.53 9.81
N ASP A 61 -7.12 -6.24 10.25
CA ASP A 61 -7.65 -6.10 11.61
C ASP A 61 -6.60 -6.50 12.65
N ALA A 62 -5.90 -7.61 12.43
CA ALA A 62 -4.81 -8.04 13.32
C ALA A 62 -3.65 -7.04 13.36
N LEU A 63 -3.29 -6.44 12.21
CA LEU A 63 -2.32 -5.36 12.17
C LEU A 63 -2.80 -4.14 12.97
N ILE A 64 -4.04 -3.71 12.78
CA ILE A 64 -4.62 -2.55 13.47
C ILE A 64 -4.61 -2.77 14.98
N HIS A 65 -5.02 -3.95 15.46
CA HIS A 65 -4.96 -4.28 16.88
C HIS A 65 -3.51 -4.15 17.42
N ARG A 66 -2.52 -4.63 16.68
CA ARG A 66 -1.11 -4.50 17.07
C ARG A 66 -0.62 -3.06 17.05
N LEU A 67 -1.12 -2.23 16.13
CA LEU A 67 -0.82 -0.79 16.07
C LEU A 67 -1.50 -0.03 17.23
N ASP A 68 -2.73 -0.40 17.60
CA ASP A 68 -3.42 0.18 18.76
C ASP A 68 -2.69 -0.14 20.08
N GLU A 69 -2.10 -1.34 20.21
CA GLU A 69 -1.28 -1.71 21.38
C GLU A 69 0.08 -0.96 21.41
N PHE A 70 0.66 -0.70 20.25
CA PHE A 70 1.96 -0.07 20.12
C PHE A 70 1.89 1.45 20.23
N ASP A 71 0.75 2.04 19.87
CA ASP A 71 0.45 3.49 19.89
C ASP A 71 1.54 4.36 19.24
N PRO A 72 1.80 4.21 17.93
CA PRO A 72 2.92 4.86 17.26
C PRO A 72 2.71 6.37 17.07
N ASP A 73 3.72 7.19 17.35
CA ASP A 73 3.77 8.61 16.94
C ASP A 73 3.89 8.76 15.42
N VAL A 74 4.59 7.84 14.77
CA VAL A 74 4.86 7.87 13.32
C VAL A 74 4.64 6.49 12.70
N VAL A 75 3.90 6.45 11.60
CA VAL A 75 3.75 5.25 10.76
C VAL A 75 4.46 5.46 9.43
N HIS A 76 5.48 4.63 9.14
CA HIS A 76 6.18 4.66 7.87
C HIS A 76 5.64 3.58 6.93
N LEU A 77 4.91 4.00 5.91
CA LEU A 77 4.34 3.12 4.89
C LEU A 77 5.33 2.88 3.75
N HIS A 78 5.33 1.66 3.24
CA HIS A 78 6.05 1.26 2.03
C HIS A 78 5.08 0.69 1.00
N ASN A 79 5.36 -0.47 0.41
CA ASN A 79 4.46 -1.12 -0.55
C ASN A 79 3.18 -1.61 0.13
N LEU A 80 2.02 -1.16 -0.35
CA LEU A 80 0.71 -1.52 0.20
C LEU A 80 -0.04 -2.58 -0.65
N HIS A 81 0.49 -2.96 -1.81
CA HIS A 81 -0.18 -3.82 -2.80
C HIS A 81 0.34 -5.26 -2.85
N GLY A 82 0.84 -5.78 -1.76
CA GLY A 82 1.50 -7.10 -1.70
C GLY A 82 0.58 -8.29 -1.44
N TYR A 83 -0.74 -8.20 -1.62
CA TYR A 83 -1.75 -9.24 -1.31
C TYR A 83 -1.79 -9.63 0.18
N TYR A 84 -1.74 -8.68 1.06
CA TYR A 84 -1.71 -8.90 2.50
C TYR A 84 -2.41 -7.80 3.31
N LEU A 85 -2.89 -6.73 2.65
CA LEU A 85 -3.39 -5.54 3.33
C LEU A 85 -4.69 -5.05 2.67
N ASN A 86 -5.62 -4.56 3.48
CA ASN A 86 -6.77 -3.78 3.05
C ASN A 86 -6.50 -2.29 3.32
N ILE A 87 -6.29 -1.52 2.24
CA ILE A 87 -5.91 -0.11 2.34
C ILE A 87 -7.03 0.78 2.91
N ASP A 88 -8.29 0.47 2.63
CA ASP A 88 -9.42 1.22 3.17
C ASP A 88 -9.48 1.12 4.70
N LYS A 89 -9.31 -0.09 5.24
CA LYS A 89 -9.25 -0.28 6.70
C LYS A 89 -8.06 0.40 7.34
N LEU A 90 -6.87 0.27 6.74
CA LEU A 90 -5.67 0.91 7.25
C LEU A 90 -5.82 2.43 7.27
N PHE A 91 -6.28 3.06 6.19
CA PHE A 91 -6.43 4.51 6.14
C PHE A 91 -7.55 5.03 7.05
N LYS A 92 -8.64 4.28 7.25
CA LYS A 92 -9.64 4.59 8.27
C LYS A 92 -9.05 4.60 9.68
N TRP A 93 -8.12 3.69 9.96
CA TRP A 93 -7.39 3.69 11.22
C TRP A 93 -6.44 4.89 11.32
N LEU A 94 -5.64 5.17 10.28
CA LEU A 94 -4.73 6.32 10.22
C LEU A 94 -5.45 7.66 10.40
N ILE A 95 -6.67 7.80 9.90
CA ILE A 95 -7.49 9.00 10.10
C ILE A 95 -7.86 9.18 11.58
N ARG A 96 -8.19 8.10 12.28
CA ARG A 96 -8.61 8.13 13.70
C ARG A 96 -7.44 8.26 14.66
N SER A 97 -6.28 7.73 14.29
CA SER A 97 -5.06 7.87 15.08
C SER A 97 -4.50 9.28 14.95
N ASP A 98 -3.74 9.75 15.94
CA ASP A 98 -3.07 11.05 15.88
C ASP A 98 -1.65 10.97 15.29
N CYS A 99 -1.22 9.77 14.85
CA CYS A 99 0.11 9.53 14.31
C CYS A 99 0.38 10.33 13.03
N ARG A 100 1.64 10.68 12.82
CA ARG A 100 2.13 11.19 11.54
C ARG A 100 2.39 10.04 10.60
N VAL A 101 2.20 10.27 9.30
CA VAL A 101 2.43 9.26 8.26
C VAL A 101 3.58 9.71 7.36
N VAL A 102 4.55 8.84 7.20
CA VAL A 102 5.57 8.92 6.15
C VAL A 102 5.28 7.81 5.15
N TRP A 103 5.20 8.11 3.88
CA TRP A 103 4.97 7.09 2.86
C TRP A 103 6.03 7.12 1.78
N THR A 104 6.87 6.09 1.74
CA THR A 104 7.85 5.91 0.66
C THR A 104 7.18 5.17 -0.49
N LEU A 105 6.94 5.87 -1.59
CA LEU A 105 6.46 5.30 -2.84
C LEU A 105 7.63 4.66 -3.60
N HIS A 106 7.55 3.36 -3.87
CA HIS A 106 8.56 2.63 -4.64
C HIS A 106 8.18 2.48 -6.12
N ASP A 107 6.92 2.74 -6.45
CA ASP A 107 6.34 2.61 -7.78
C ASP A 107 5.09 3.50 -7.95
N CYS A 108 4.40 3.36 -9.07
CA CYS A 108 3.26 4.19 -9.44
C CYS A 108 1.89 3.63 -9.02
N TRP A 109 1.83 2.48 -8.32
CA TRP A 109 0.56 1.82 -8.01
C TRP A 109 -0.41 2.73 -7.23
N ALA A 110 0.11 3.57 -6.35
CA ALA A 110 -0.71 4.44 -5.51
C ALA A 110 -1.60 5.40 -6.31
N PHE A 111 -1.16 5.88 -7.46
CA PHE A 111 -1.86 6.87 -8.28
C PHE A 111 -2.29 6.35 -9.67
N THR A 112 -2.19 5.05 -9.93
CA THR A 112 -2.73 4.40 -11.13
C THR A 112 -3.96 3.57 -10.79
N GLY A 113 -4.74 3.13 -11.79
CA GLY A 113 -5.88 2.24 -11.56
C GLY A 113 -5.48 0.79 -11.29
N HIS A 114 -4.28 0.38 -11.71
CA HIS A 114 -3.89 -1.02 -11.67
C HIS A 114 -2.38 -1.23 -11.53
N CYS A 115 -1.61 -0.77 -12.52
CA CYS A 115 -0.22 -1.13 -12.69
C CYS A 115 0.73 -0.31 -11.81
N PRO A 116 1.81 -0.91 -11.27
CA PRO A 116 2.88 -0.16 -10.60
C PRO A 116 3.82 0.54 -11.59
N TYR A 117 3.85 0.10 -12.86
CA TYR A 117 4.70 0.69 -13.90
C TYR A 117 3.93 0.82 -15.21
N PHE A 118 3.86 2.01 -15.77
CA PHE A 118 3.16 2.30 -17.03
C PHE A 118 4.10 2.80 -18.15
N THR A 119 5.35 3.13 -17.84
CA THR A 119 6.31 3.69 -18.80
C THR A 119 6.60 2.74 -19.95
N TYR A 120 6.78 1.46 -19.69
CA TYR A 120 7.02 0.45 -20.71
C TYR A 120 5.90 0.36 -21.76
N SER A 121 4.65 0.55 -21.34
CA SER A 121 3.48 0.54 -22.24
C SER A 121 3.11 1.91 -22.77
N CYS A 122 3.89 2.96 -22.48
CA CYS A 122 3.61 4.36 -22.85
C CYS A 122 2.18 4.81 -22.48
N CYS A 123 1.61 4.26 -21.39
CA CYS A 123 0.24 4.51 -21.00
C CYS A 123 0.09 5.84 -20.27
N ASN A 124 -0.82 6.69 -20.73
CA ASN A 124 -1.13 7.99 -20.11
C ASN A 124 -2.50 8.03 -19.44
N GLN A 125 -3.24 6.91 -19.35
CA GLN A 125 -4.59 6.88 -18.77
C GLN A 125 -4.62 7.27 -17.29
N TRP A 126 -3.55 7.07 -16.55
CA TRP A 126 -3.44 7.45 -15.14
C TRP A 126 -3.65 8.95 -14.90
N LYS A 127 -3.34 9.80 -15.89
CA LYS A 127 -3.54 11.27 -15.82
C LYS A 127 -5.01 11.67 -15.80
N THR A 128 -5.89 10.86 -16.36
CA THR A 128 -7.31 11.15 -16.55
C THR A 128 -8.24 10.15 -15.85
N GLY A 129 -7.69 9.26 -15.04
CA GLY A 129 -8.48 8.39 -14.15
C GLY A 129 -8.52 6.92 -14.49
N CYS A 130 -7.65 6.40 -15.32
CA CYS A 130 -7.60 4.99 -15.76
C CYS A 130 -8.98 4.42 -16.19
N GLY A 131 -9.02 3.51 -17.15
CA GLY A 131 -10.25 2.84 -17.58
C GLY A 131 -11.01 3.52 -18.73
N ALA A 132 -10.50 4.60 -19.33
CA ALA A 132 -11.04 5.15 -20.58
C ALA A 132 -10.85 4.16 -21.75
N LYS A 133 -9.77 3.36 -21.70
CA LYS A 133 -9.48 2.26 -22.61
C LYS A 133 -9.05 1.05 -21.79
N ARG A 134 -9.04 -0.14 -22.42
CA ARG A 134 -8.50 -1.35 -21.80
C ARG A 134 -7.08 -1.10 -21.29
N CYS A 135 -6.80 -1.49 -20.06
CA CYS A 135 -5.46 -1.36 -19.48
C CYS A 135 -4.46 -2.22 -20.25
N PRO A 136 -3.37 -1.66 -20.79
CA PRO A 136 -2.36 -2.43 -21.52
C PRO A 136 -1.54 -3.36 -20.63
N GLN A 137 -1.58 -3.15 -19.31
CA GLN A 137 -0.84 -3.92 -18.30
C GLN A 137 -1.74 -4.87 -17.49
N LEU A 138 -2.91 -5.24 -18.02
CA LEU A 138 -3.94 -5.99 -17.28
C LEU A 138 -3.42 -7.31 -16.71
N MET A 139 -2.56 -8.02 -17.45
CA MET A 139 -1.93 -9.28 -17.02
C MET A 139 -0.54 -9.05 -16.37
N GLY A 140 -0.11 -7.78 -16.26
CA GLY A 140 1.04 -7.42 -15.46
C GLY A 140 0.74 -7.52 -13.96
N TYR A 141 1.71 -7.19 -13.12
CA TYR A 141 1.51 -7.21 -11.67
C TYR A 141 0.72 -5.96 -11.22
N PRO A 142 -0.27 -6.11 -10.35
CA PRO A 142 -0.99 -7.32 -9.94
C PRO A 142 -1.93 -7.82 -11.06
N PRO A 143 -1.87 -9.11 -11.50
CA PRO A 143 -2.66 -9.56 -12.66
C PRO A 143 -4.17 -9.56 -12.35
N THR A 144 -4.98 -9.21 -13.37
CA THR A 144 -6.44 -9.33 -13.33
C THR A 144 -7.04 -9.58 -14.70
N ILE A 145 -8.16 -10.31 -14.74
CA ILE A 145 -8.99 -10.47 -15.94
C ILE A 145 -10.06 -9.38 -16.06
N ASN A 146 -10.26 -8.57 -15.03
CA ASN A 146 -11.31 -7.54 -14.97
C ASN A 146 -10.78 -6.14 -15.32
N SER A 147 -10.87 -5.76 -16.57
CA SER A 147 -10.46 -4.43 -17.04
C SER A 147 -11.31 -3.27 -16.48
N ALA A 148 -12.58 -3.52 -16.17
CA ALA A 148 -13.49 -2.50 -15.65
C ALA A 148 -13.08 -2.03 -14.23
N SER A 149 -12.37 -2.88 -13.47
CA SER A 149 -11.90 -2.54 -12.13
C SER A 149 -10.85 -1.42 -12.10
N CYS A 150 -10.15 -1.17 -13.21
CA CYS A 150 -9.08 -0.16 -13.24
C CYS A 150 -9.59 1.25 -12.91
N LYS A 151 -10.76 1.63 -13.43
CA LYS A 151 -11.40 2.93 -13.11
C LYS A 151 -11.81 2.97 -11.63
N TRP A 152 -12.52 1.95 -11.17
CA TRP A 152 -12.95 1.85 -9.78
C TRP A 152 -11.75 1.91 -8.81
N SER A 153 -10.70 1.13 -9.07
CA SER A 153 -9.50 1.11 -8.23
C SER A 153 -8.77 2.46 -8.21
N TYR A 154 -8.76 3.18 -9.33
CA TYR A 154 -8.21 4.54 -9.39
C TYR A 154 -8.99 5.48 -8.49
N GLU A 155 -10.31 5.54 -8.64
CA GLU A 155 -11.20 6.42 -7.88
C GLU A 155 -11.17 6.09 -6.39
N ALA A 156 -11.24 4.80 -6.04
CA ALA A 156 -11.19 4.34 -4.65
C ALA A 156 -9.86 4.69 -3.98
N LYS A 157 -8.72 4.43 -4.64
CA LYS A 157 -7.40 4.78 -4.11
C LYS A 157 -7.23 6.28 -3.96
N ARG A 158 -7.66 7.06 -4.96
CA ARG A 158 -7.65 8.52 -4.87
C ARG A 158 -8.43 9.00 -3.64
N SER A 159 -9.65 8.53 -3.46
CA SER A 159 -10.49 8.90 -2.31
C SER A 159 -9.82 8.53 -0.98
N ILE A 160 -9.28 7.31 -0.87
CA ILE A 160 -8.64 6.82 0.36
C ILE A 160 -7.37 7.60 0.66
N PHE A 161 -6.46 7.76 -0.30
CA PHE A 161 -5.14 8.35 -0.06
C PHE A 161 -5.19 9.87 0.14
N THR A 162 -6.23 10.55 -0.37
CA THR A 162 -6.44 11.98 -0.11
C THR A 162 -7.34 12.25 1.10
N SER A 163 -7.83 11.23 1.79
CA SER A 163 -8.65 11.40 3.00
C SER A 163 -7.84 11.80 4.24
N LEU A 164 -6.53 11.51 4.25
CA LEU A 164 -5.65 11.95 5.32
C LEU A 164 -5.24 13.41 5.09
N PRO A 165 -5.31 14.29 6.11
CA PRO A 165 -4.88 15.67 5.97
C PRO A 165 -3.43 15.80 5.50
N SER A 166 -3.17 16.72 4.56
CA SER A 166 -1.83 16.88 3.94
C SER A 166 -0.72 17.23 4.93
N ASN A 167 -1.05 17.90 6.03
CA ASN A 167 -0.10 18.23 7.10
C ASN A 167 0.27 17.02 7.97
N ARG A 168 -0.44 15.89 7.84
CA ARG A 168 -0.16 14.65 8.57
C ARG A 168 0.59 13.61 7.75
N MET A 169 0.70 13.80 6.42
CA MET A 169 1.35 12.84 5.54
C MET A 169 2.50 13.47 4.76
N THR A 170 3.66 12.83 4.83
CA THR A 170 4.85 13.16 4.03
C THR A 170 5.11 12.05 3.02
N ILE A 171 5.18 12.41 1.74
CA ILE A 171 5.54 11.46 0.66
C ILE A 171 7.04 11.52 0.39
N ILE A 172 7.68 10.36 0.36
CA ILE A 172 9.07 10.19 -0.04
C ILE A 172 9.12 9.39 -1.34
N THR A 173 10.00 9.78 -2.25
CA THR A 173 10.24 9.07 -3.51
C THR A 173 11.73 8.81 -3.72
N PRO A 174 12.14 7.64 -4.25
CA PRO A 174 13.55 7.29 -4.44
C PRO A 174 14.18 8.01 -5.65
N SER A 175 13.40 8.74 -6.45
CA SER A 175 13.89 9.42 -7.64
C SER A 175 13.14 10.73 -7.92
N LYS A 176 13.83 11.67 -8.53
CA LYS A 176 13.23 12.93 -9.03
C LYS A 176 12.13 12.68 -10.08
N TRP A 177 12.28 11.61 -10.87
CA TRP A 177 11.27 11.21 -11.85
C TRP A 177 9.95 10.86 -11.16
N LEU A 178 9.97 9.99 -10.15
CA LEU A 178 8.75 9.61 -9.43
C LEU A 178 8.17 10.79 -8.64
N ALA A 179 9.03 11.64 -8.05
CA ALA A 179 8.59 12.88 -7.40
C ALA A 179 7.81 13.78 -8.35
N GLY A 180 8.30 13.98 -9.58
CA GLY A 180 7.62 14.78 -10.61
C GLY A 180 6.26 14.21 -11.03
N LEU A 181 6.07 12.86 -10.97
CA LEU A 181 4.78 12.24 -11.27
C LEU A 181 3.76 12.41 -10.13
N VAL A 182 4.22 12.39 -8.89
CA VAL A 182 3.35 12.52 -7.70
C VAL A 182 2.90 13.97 -7.49
N ALA A 183 3.70 14.95 -7.94
CA ALA A 183 3.40 16.37 -7.82
C ALA A 183 2.44 16.90 -8.91
N CYS A 184 2.13 16.11 -9.94
CA CYS A 184 1.17 16.43 -11.01
C CYS A 184 -0.26 16.04 -10.62
#